data_ecef5f990cd3b7636b9723a9b94417b8
#
_entry.id   ecef5f990cd3b7636b9723a9b94417b8
#
_cell.length_a   1.000
_cell.length_b   1.000
_cell.length_c   1.000
_cell.angle_alpha   90.00
_cell.angle_beta   90.00
_cell.angle_gamma   90.00
#
_symmetry.space_group_name_H-M   'P 1'
#
loop_
_entity.id
_entity.type
_entity.pdbx_description
1 polymer ?
#
loop_
_entity_poly.entity_id
_entity_poly.type
_entity_poly.pdbx_seq_one_letter_code
_entity_poly.pdbx_strand_id
1 'polypeptide(L)'
;MMMAALGSGIDVASLSITYNGAYTDYGMVTMSDGARYRLLAFTSSGTLSIEQPVNCEVCIVGGGANGNHGVGGAGGYLKNQAIADYSGGAVVVSAAQGASSIGGVSVNAVSGESGGTGGGGHNDVWGPGSGDGKSKYPFDDDSYEFWAGKPHCAGGAGGGYFSANNGKYAGGNGGTDGGSGGGATEGSPNGGTGGVYGGGNGGIGSSYGQNSGSNATYYGSGGGGYGDGNGVTGSNGSGYQGIVYARIPVIQ
;
A
#
# COMPACT_ATOMS: atom_id res chain seq x y z
N MET A 1 14.29 -25.97 -0.76
CA MET A 1 14.45 -26.73 0.50
C MET A 1 13.07 -27.25 0.85
N MET A 2 12.83 -28.55 0.60
CA MET A 2 11.53 -29.18 0.89
C MET A 2 11.34 -29.19 2.41
N MET A 3 10.36 -28.46 2.93
CA MET A 3 9.91 -28.65 4.32
C MET A 3 9.19 -30.00 4.40
N ALA A 4 9.71 -30.87 5.25
CA ALA A 4 9.08 -32.15 5.53
C ALA A 4 7.67 -31.92 6.08
N ALA A 5 6.68 -32.53 5.45
CA ALA A 5 5.32 -32.59 5.95
C ALA A 5 5.31 -33.39 7.26
N LEU A 6 5.14 -32.71 8.37
CA LEU A 6 4.75 -33.33 9.63
C LEU A 6 3.30 -32.93 9.86
N GLY A 7 2.41 -33.91 9.83
CA GLY A 7 1.13 -33.73 10.48
C GLY A 7 -0.06 -34.22 9.69
N SER A 8 -0.76 -35.13 10.32
CA SER A 8 -2.15 -35.56 10.12
C SER A 8 -2.96 -34.61 9.24
N GLY A 9 -3.53 -35.12 8.17
CA GLY A 9 -4.27 -34.36 7.17
C GLY A 9 -5.42 -33.55 7.75
N ILE A 10 -5.10 -32.31 8.11
CA ILE A 10 -6.11 -31.32 8.47
C ILE A 10 -6.87 -31.00 7.19
N ASP A 11 -8.19 -31.20 7.19
CA ASP A 11 -9.03 -30.69 6.12
C ASP A 11 -9.16 -29.17 6.24
N VAL A 12 -8.30 -28.44 5.54
CA VAL A 12 -8.25 -26.97 5.56
C VAL A 12 -9.56 -26.35 5.10
N ALA A 13 -10.36 -27.05 4.27
CA ALA A 13 -11.64 -26.54 3.79
C ALA A 13 -12.69 -26.49 4.90
N SER A 14 -12.67 -27.47 5.83
CA SER A 14 -13.60 -27.57 6.96
C SER A 14 -13.07 -26.94 8.26
N LEU A 15 -11.82 -26.43 8.25
CA LEU A 15 -11.19 -25.82 9.42
C LEU A 15 -12.03 -24.66 9.97
N SER A 16 -12.39 -24.74 11.26
CA SER A 16 -13.13 -23.67 11.93
C SER A 16 -12.22 -22.48 12.21
N ILE A 17 -12.58 -21.33 11.65
CA ILE A 17 -11.88 -20.06 11.79
C ILE A 17 -12.86 -19.01 12.26
N THR A 18 -12.55 -18.29 13.33
CA THR A 18 -13.34 -17.17 13.81
C THR A 18 -12.48 -15.91 13.92
N TYR A 19 -13.09 -14.77 13.60
CA TYR A 19 -12.45 -13.46 13.70
C TYR A 19 -13.48 -12.43 14.16
N ASN A 20 -13.12 -11.60 15.13
CA ASN A 20 -14.04 -10.59 15.66
C ASN A 20 -13.93 -9.20 15.00
N GLY A 21 -13.05 -9.05 14.00
CA GLY A 21 -12.94 -7.87 13.14
C GLY A 21 -13.57 -8.09 11.77
N ALA A 22 -13.44 -7.11 10.88
CA ALA A 22 -13.85 -7.25 9.48
C ALA A 22 -12.81 -8.05 8.69
N TYR A 23 -13.25 -9.10 8.01
CA TYR A 23 -12.43 -9.93 7.15
C TYR A 23 -13.26 -10.54 6.02
N THR A 24 -12.56 -11.04 5.02
CA THR A 24 -13.14 -11.86 3.95
C THR A 24 -12.45 -13.21 3.92
N ASP A 25 -13.23 -14.29 3.98
CA ASP A 25 -12.75 -15.64 3.68
C ASP A 25 -13.07 -15.92 2.21
N TYR A 26 -12.05 -15.98 1.38
CA TYR A 26 -12.20 -16.30 -0.05
C TYR A 26 -12.35 -17.80 -0.30
N GLY A 27 -12.33 -18.61 0.77
CA GLY A 27 -12.35 -20.07 0.66
C GLY A 27 -11.09 -20.61 -0.01
N MET A 28 -11.28 -21.67 -0.77
CA MET A 28 -10.19 -22.36 -1.45
C MET A 28 -9.82 -21.66 -2.75
N VAL A 29 -8.58 -21.22 -2.85
CA VAL A 29 -8.01 -20.57 -4.04
C VAL A 29 -6.85 -21.40 -4.60
N THR A 30 -6.60 -21.28 -5.90
CA THR A 30 -5.42 -21.85 -6.55
C THR A 30 -4.53 -20.72 -7.02
N MET A 31 -3.31 -20.68 -6.53
CA MET A 31 -2.33 -19.66 -6.91
C MET A 31 -1.70 -19.99 -8.27
N SER A 32 -0.91 -19.07 -8.83
CA SER A 32 -0.28 -19.24 -10.15
C SER A 32 0.73 -20.38 -10.23
N ASP A 33 1.29 -20.82 -9.12
CA ASP A 33 2.15 -22.01 -9.00
C ASP A 33 1.35 -23.32 -9.02
N GLY A 34 0.01 -23.26 -9.05
CA GLY A 34 -0.89 -24.40 -9.00
C GLY A 34 -1.18 -24.91 -7.59
N ALA A 35 -0.54 -24.37 -6.57
CA ALA A 35 -0.80 -24.76 -5.17
C ALA A 35 -2.15 -24.22 -4.68
N ARG A 36 -2.81 -25.01 -3.83
CA ARG A 36 -4.12 -24.66 -3.28
C ARG A 36 -3.99 -24.18 -1.83
N TYR A 37 -4.70 -23.09 -1.54
CA TYR A 37 -4.73 -22.48 -0.23
C TYR A 37 -6.16 -22.08 0.17
N ARG A 38 -6.44 -22.01 1.47
CA ARG A 38 -7.56 -21.20 1.97
C ARG A 38 -7.05 -19.80 2.25
N LEU A 39 -7.63 -18.79 1.60
CA LEU A 39 -7.17 -17.40 1.65
C LEU A 39 -8.10 -16.53 2.49
N LEU A 40 -7.52 -15.84 3.46
CA LEU A 40 -8.19 -14.89 4.34
C LEU A 40 -7.60 -13.49 4.13
N ALA A 41 -8.45 -12.47 4.14
CA ALA A 41 -8.05 -11.06 4.10
C ALA A 41 -8.69 -10.28 5.25
N PHE A 42 -7.87 -9.72 6.12
CA PHE A 42 -8.29 -8.94 7.28
C PHE A 42 -8.21 -7.45 6.96
N THR A 43 -9.35 -6.75 7.04
CA THR A 43 -9.48 -5.32 6.69
C THR A 43 -9.70 -4.42 7.91
N SER A 44 -9.83 -4.98 9.09
CA SER A 44 -9.78 -4.25 10.38
C SER A 44 -9.03 -5.06 11.42
N SER A 45 -8.56 -4.42 12.48
CA SER A 45 -7.93 -5.11 13.61
C SER A 45 -8.93 -5.99 14.36
N GLY A 46 -8.44 -7.10 14.91
CA GLY A 46 -9.25 -8.04 15.67
C GLY A 46 -8.42 -9.18 16.25
N THR A 47 -9.11 -10.20 16.74
CA THR A 47 -8.53 -11.43 17.24
C THR A 47 -8.98 -12.60 16.38
N LEU A 48 -8.01 -13.31 15.81
CA LEU A 48 -8.18 -14.53 15.05
C LEU A 48 -8.12 -15.73 15.99
N SER A 49 -8.98 -16.70 15.81
CA SER A 49 -8.89 -18.02 16.44
C SER A 49 -9.02 -19.09 15.37
N ILE A 50 -8.10 -20.04 15.38
CA ILE A 50 -8.09 -21.20 14.51
C ILE A 50 -8.21 -22.43 15.40
N GLU A 51 -9.16 -23.30 15.11
CA GLU A 51 -9.53 -24.46 15.94
C GLU A 51 -8.35 -25.35 16.30
N GLN A 52 -7.41 -25.49 15.39
CA GLN A 52 -6.17 -26.25 15.61
C GLN A 52 -5.00 -25.58 14.90
N PRO A 53 -3.76 -25.71 15.43
CA PRO A 53 -2.59 -25.08 14.84
C PRO A 53 -2.38 -25.49 13.39
N VAL A 54 -2.04 -24.52 12.55
CA VAL A 54 -1.75 -24.72 11.12
C VAL A 54 -0.45 -24.02 10.73
N ASN A 55 0.21 -24.55 9.72
CA ASN A 55 1.23 -23.77 9.03
C ASN A 55 0.52 -22.79 8.09
N CYS A 56 0.87 -21.52 8.15
CA CYS A 56 0.31 -20.53 7.26
C CYS A 56 1.39 -19.59 6.72
N GLU A 57 1.10 -18.97 5.62
CA GLU A 57 1.88 -17.86 5.09
C GLU A 57 1.06 -16.58 5.20
N VAL A 58 1.70 -15.52 5.65
CA VAL A 58 1.06 -14.21 5.82
C VAL A 58 1.72 -13.18 4.93
N CYS A 59 0.90 -12.30 4.37
CA CYS A 59 1.34 -11.08 3.72
C CYS A 59 0.80 -9.89 4.51
N ILE A 60 1.70 -9.08 5.05
CA ILE A 60 1.37 -7.96 5.91
C ILE A 60 1.65 -6.68 5.15
N VAL A 61 0.65 -5.82 5.05
CA VAL A 61 0.72 -4.52 4.38
C VAL A 61 0.47 -3.43 5.43
N GLY A 62 1.44 -2.56 5.65
CA GLY A 62 1.29 -1.35 6.46
C GLY A 62 0.50 -0.26 5.75
N GLY A 63 -0.02 0.70 6.48
CA GLY A 63 -0.67 1.88 5.90
C GLY A 63 0.33 2.77 5.19
N GLY A 64 -0.07 3.33 4.05
CA GLY A 64 0.74 4.29 3.29
C GLY A 64 0.84 5.65 3.99
N ALA A 65 1.91 6.38 3.73
CA ALA A 65 2.12 7.72 4.28
C ALA A 65 1.17 8.76 3.64
N ASN A 66 0.82 9.78 4.40
CA ASN A 66 0.17 10.96 3.84
C ASN A 66 1.16 11.74 2.98
N GLY A 67 0.66 12.43 1.98
CA GLY A 67 1.44 13.44 1.28
C GLY A 67 1.81 14.61 2.19
N ASN A 68 2.72 15.44 1.74
CA ASN A 68 3.12 16.68 2.39
C ASN A 68 3.35 17.76 1.32
N HIS A 69 3.78 18.96 1.71
CA HIS A 69 4.09 20.06 0.83
C HIS A 69 5.07 19.64 -0.29
N GLY A 70 4.63 19.61 -1.53
CA GLY A 70 5.43 19.21 -2.67
C GLY A 70 5.84 17.73 -2.70
N VAL A 71 5.48 16.94 -1.68
CA VAL A 71 5.98 15.58 -1.46
C VAL A 71 4.82 14.58 -1.39
N GLY A 72 4.85 13.54 -2.21
CA GLY A 72 3.94 12.41 -2.10
C GLY A 72 4.35 11.47 -0.97
N GLY A 73 3.38 10.88 -0.29
CA GLY A 73 3.63 9.88 0.74
C GLY A 73 4.16 8.57 0.17
N ALA A 74 5.09 7.94 0.86
CA ALA A 74 5.54 6.59 0.51
C ALA A 74 4.41 5.56 0.68
N GLY A 75 4.44 4.51 -0.12
CA GLY A 75 3.63 3.31 0.15
C GLY A 75 4.11 2.60 1.41
N GLY A 76 3.20 1.93 2.11
CA GLY A 76 3.53 1.14 3.29
C GLY A 76 4.50 0.01 3.00
N TYR A 77 5.03 -0.61 4.04
CA TYR A 77 5.83 -1.83 3.88
C TYR A 77 4.93 -3.02 3.57
N LEU A 78 5.39 -3.89 2.67
CA LEU A 78 4.82 -5.20 2.42
C LEU A 78 5.84 -6.28 2.82
N LYS A 79 5.41 -7.26 3.63
CA LYS A 79 6.23 -8.36 4.07
C LYS A 79 5.47 -9.68 3.98
N ASN A 80 6.09 -10.65 3.32
CA ASN A 80 5.65 -12.04 3.29
C ASN A 80 6.43 -12.86 4.32
N GLN A 81 5.75 -13.73 5.07
CA GLN A 81 6.38 -14.55 6.12
C GLN A 81 5.59 -15.83 6.34
N ALA A 82 6.30 -16.97 6.47
CA ALA A 82 5.70 -18.21 6.95
C ALA A 82 5.63 -18.22 8.49
N ILE A 83 4.54 -18.76 9.03
CA ILE A 83 4.32 -18.96 10.46
C ILE A 83 3.96 -20.44 10.66
N ALA A 84 4.75 -21.15 11.48
CA ALA A 84 4.48 -22.54 11.84
C ALA A 84 3.57 -22.62 13.07
N ASP A 85 2.76 -23.66 13.14
CA ASP A 85 1.90 -23.99 14.30
C ASP A 85 1.05 -22.82 14.80
N TYR A 86 0.53 -22.01 13.87
CA TYR A 86 -0.25 -20.82 14.17
C TYR A 86 -1.70 -21.18 14.53
N SER A 87 -2.12 -20.84 15.72
CA SER A 87 -3.48 -21.09 16.25
C SER A 87 -4.33 -19.82 16.36
N GLY A 88 -3.80 -18.68 15.92
CA GLY A 88 -4.48 -17.40 15.98
C GLY A 88 -3.81 -16.40 16.92
N GLY A 89 -4.51 -15.34 17.24
CA GLY A 89 -4.04 -14.24 18.06
C GLY A 89 -4.45 -12.88 17.50
N ALA A 90 -3.83 -11.82 18.01
CA ALA A 90 -4.11 -10.47 17.55
C ALA A 90 -3.65 -10.28 16.10
N VAL A 91 -4.54 -9.69 15.31
CA VAL A 91 -4.25 -9.15 13.97
C VAL A 91 -4.45 -7.65 14.05
N VAL A 92 -3.42 -6.89 13.70
CA VAL A 92 -3.47 -5.43 13.65
C VAL A 92 -3.46 -4.99 12.20
N VAL A 93 -4.52 -4.35 11.78
CA VAL A 93 -4.61 -3.68 10.48
C VAL A 93 -4.52 -2.19 10.72
N SER A 94 -3.48 -1.58 10.19
CA SER A 94 -3.18 -0.17 10.44
C SER A 94 -4.10 0.77 9.65
N ALA A 95 -4.38 1.93 10.22
CA ALA A 95 -4.79 3.11 9.44
C ALA A 95 -3.62 3.59 8.55
N ALA A 96 -3.82 4.68 7.82
CA ALA A 96 -2.72 5.38 7.12
C ALA A 96 -1.55 5.65 8.10
N GLN A 97 -0.34 5.57 7.60
CA GLN A 97 0.92 5.77 8.34
C GLN A 97 1.17 4.77 9.50
N GLY A 98 0.40 3.71 9.60
CA GLY A 98 0.49 2.77 10.70
C GLY A 98 1.21 1.46 10.35
N ALA A 99 1.57 0.72 11.40
CA ALA A 99 2.14 -0.61 11.32
C ALA A 99 1.05 -1.68 11.42
N SER A 100 1.11 -2.71 10.57
CA SER A 100 0.25 -3.88 10.64
C SER A 100 1.01 -5.09 11.16
N SER A 101 0.31 -6.05 11.77
CA SER A 101 0.93 -7.26 12.30
C SER A 101 -0.02 -8.46 12.40
N ILE A 102 0.53 -9.66 12.43
CA ILE A 102 -0.14 -10.93 12.70
C ILE A 102 0.86 -11.96 13.20
N GLY A 103 0.50 -12.76 14.21
CA GLY A 103 1.29 -13.90 14.68
C GLY A 103 2.73 -13.55 15.09
N GLY A 104 2.94 -12.38 15.70
CA GLY A 104 4.28 -11.91 16.10
C GLY A 104 5.11 -11.31 14.96
N VAL A 105 4.62 -11.35 13.72
CA VAL A 105 5.25 -10.71 12.56
C VAL A 105 4.63 -9.33 12.35
N SER A 106 5.45 -8.34 12.05
CA SER A 106 4.98 -6.97 11.80
C SER A 106 5.77 -6.30 10.68
N VAL A 107 5.19 -5.24 10.14
CA VAL A 107 5.86 -4.25 9.29
C VAL A 107 5.97 -2.93 10.04
N ASN A 108 6.92 -2.09 9.63
CA ASN A 108 7.08 -0.77 10.23
C ASN A 108 6.01 0.21 9.70
N ALA A 109 5.74 1.24 10.49
CA ALA A 109 5.03 2.42 10.04
C ALA A 109 5.89 3.22 9.04
N VAL A 110 5.24 3.92 8.12
CA VAL A 110 5.92 4.82 7.16
C VAL A 110 5.49 6.26 7.39
N SER A 111 6.39 7.19 7.07
CA SER A 111 6.09 8.63 7.06
C SER A 111 6.93 9.34 6.00
N GLY A 112 6.36 10.36 5.37
CA GLY A 112 7.06 11.11 4.33
C GLY A 112 7.21 10.33 3.00
N GLU A 113 8.22 10.65 2.22
CA GLU A 113 8.44 10.15 0.85
C GLU A 113 9.22 8.85 0.76
N SER A 114 9.86 8.44 1.82
CA SER A 114 10.76 7.27 1.85
C SER A 114 10.42 6.32 2.99
N GLY A 115 11.00 5.15 2.94
CA GLY A 115 10.93 4.16 4.01
C GLY A 115 9.84 3.11 3.86
N GLY A 116 9.11 3.07 2.76
CA GLY A 116 8.13 2.03 2.44
C GLY A 116 8.52 1.17 1.26
N THR A 117 7.60 0.35 0.78
CA THR A 117 7.78 -0.51 -0.40
C THR A 117 7.78 0.31 -1.69
N GLY A 118 6.86 1.28 -1.82
CA GLY A 118 6.82 2.25 -2.93
C GLY A 118 7.20 3.63 -2.44
N GLY A 119 8.27 4.22 -2.96
CA GLY A 119 8.69 5.58 -2.60
C GLY A 119 7.73 6.65 -3.10
N GLY A 120 7.53 7.72 -2.32
CA GLY A 120 6.78 8.89 -2.73
C GLY A 120 7.55 9.78 -3.71
N GLY A 121 6.84 10.41 -4.66
CA GLY A 121 7.43 11.44 -5.52
C GLY A 121 7.63 12.74 -4.76
N HIS A 122 8.60 13.53 -5.15
CA HIS A 122 8.86 14.85 -4.55
C HIS A 122 9.03 15.93 -5.62
N ASN A 123 8.83 17.18 -5.18
CA ASN A 123 9.14 18.36 -5.95
C ASN A 123 10.52 18.88 -5.52
N ASP A 124 11.41 19.01 -6.48
CA ASP A 124 12.69 19.68 -6.26
C ASP A 124 12.62 21.06 -6.93
N VAL A 125 13.13 22.09 -6.27
CA VAL A 125 13.21 23.46 -6.79
C VAL A 125 13.97 23.52 -8.13
N TRP A 126 14.79 22.53 -8.41
CA TRP A 126 15.60 22.42 -9.62
C TRP A 126 15.11 21.39 -10.64
N GLY A 127 14.02 20.68 -10.34
CA GLY A 127 13.40 19.69 -11.23
C GLY A 127 12.52 18.68 -10.50
N PRO A 128 11.71 17.90 -11.21
CA PRO A 128 10.88 16.88 -10.61
C PRO A 128 11.71 15.72 -10.11
N GLY A 129 11.62 15.42 -8.82
CA GLY A 129 12.14 14.18 -8.25
C GLY A 129 11.14 13.04 -8.44
N SER A 130 11.64 11.82 -8.59
CA SER A 130 10.82 10.60 -8.59
C SER A 130 11.05 9.82 -7.32
N GLY A 131 10.00 9.17 -6.84
CA GLY A 131 10.09 8.24 -5.72
C GLY A 131 10.87 6.99 -6.10
N ASP A 132 11.51 6.38 -5.12
CA ASP A 132 12.19 5.10 -5.25
C ASP A 132 11.24 3.95 -4.91
N GLY A 133 11.56 2.77 -5.41
CA GLY A 133 10.82 1.55 -5.11
C GLY A 133 9.63 1.31 -6.02
N LYS A 134 9.01 0.14 -5.83
CA LYS A 134 7.89 -0.34 -6.62
C LYS A 134 6.82 -0.88 -5.71
N SER A 135 5.56 -0.72 -6.12
CA SER A 135 4.46 -1.50 -5.55
C SER A 135 4.72 -2.99 -5.70
N LYS A 136 4.16 -3.79 -4.79
CA LYS A 136 4.34 -5.23 -4.76
C LYS A 136 3.01 -5.97 -4.71
N TYR A 137 3.02 -7.19 -5.24
CA TYR A 137 1.90 -8.10 -5.10
C TYR A 137 2.00 -8.92 -3.81
N PRO A 138 0.88 -9.20 -3.13
CA PRO A 138 0.87 -10.13 -2.01
C PRO A 138 1.46 -11.47 -2.41
N PHE A 139 2.26 -12.05 -1.51
CA PHE A 139 2.98 -13.33 -1.70
C PHE A 139 3.95 -13.35 -2.89
N ASP A 140 4.35 -12.17 -3.39
CA ASP A 140 5.20 -11.99 -4.59
C ASP A 140 4.65 -12.70 -5.86
N ASP A 141 3.32 -12.90 -5.91
CA ASP A 141 2.62 -13.54 -7.02
C ASP A 141 1.90 -12.50 -7.89
N ASP A 142 2.63 -11.96 -8.88
CA ASP A 142 2.14 -10.96 -9.83
C ASP A 142 1.24 -11.55 -10.93
N SER A 143 1.29 -12.85 -11.12
CA SER A 143 0.53 -13.58 -12.14
C SER A 143 -0.80 -14.16 -11.63
N TYR A 144 -1.05 -14.08 -10.31
CA TYR A 144 -2.32 -14.51 -9.75
C TYR A 144 -3.45 -13.56 -10.18
N GLU A 145 -4.48 -14.10 -10.82
CA GLU A 145 -5.58 -13.32 -11.40
C GLU A 145 -6.26 -12.38 -10.39
N PHE A 146 -6.35 -12.78 -9.13
CA PHE A 146 -6.93 -11.98 -8.05
C PHE A 146 -6.15 -10.68 -7.78
N TRP A 147 -4.82 -10.68 -7.95
CA TRP A 147 -3.97 -9.51 -7.78
C TRP A 147 -3.73 -8.74 -9.07
N ALA A 148 -4.02 -9.32 -10.24
CA ALA A 148 -3.67 -8.76 -11.54
C ALA A 148 -4.07 -7.28 -11.66
N GLY A 149 -3.12 -6.43 -11.95
CA GLY A 149 -3.30 -4.99 -12.06
C GLY A 149 -3.56 -4.25 -10.73
N LYS A 150 -3.40 -4.91 -9.56
CA LYS A 150 -3.63 -4.31 -8.25
C LYS A 150 -2.50 -4.58 -7.24
N PRO A 151 -1.25 -4.17 -7.52
CA PRO A 151 -0.19 -4.25 -6.53
C PRO A 151 -0.49 -3.32 -5.36
N HIS A 152 0.09 -3.62 -4.21
CA HIS A 152 -0.07 -2.86 -2.97
C HIS A 152 1.10 -1.90 -2.77
N CYS A 153 0.93 -0.94 -1.88
CA CYS A 153 1.99 -0.02 -1.44
C CYS A 153 2.53 0.91 -2.53
N ALA A 154 1.71 1.34 -3.48
CA ALA A 154 2.11 2.35 -4.45
C ALA A 154 2.42 3.70 -3.76
N GLY A 155 3.51 4.36 -4.15
CA GLY A 155 3.83 5.70 -3.65
C GLY A 155 2.88 6.77 -4.19
N GLY A 156 2.63 7.82 -3.41
CA GLY A 156 1.93 9.01 -3.85
C GLY A 156 2.82 9.95 -4.68
N ALA A 157 2.22 10.80 -5.47
CA ALA A 157 2.93 11.77 -6.30
C ALA A 157 3.22 13.09 -5.56
N GLY A 158 4.34 13.74 -5.87
CA GLY A 158 4.67 15.07 -5.40
C GLY A 158 3.77 16.16 -6.00
N GLY A 159 3.50 17.22 -5.25
CA GLY A 159 2.83 18.41 -5.76
C GLY A 159 3.73 19.29 -6.62
N GLY A 160 3.17 20.01 -7.57
CA GLY A 160 3.90 21.01 -8.35
C GLY A 160 4.19 22.29 -7.55
N TYR A 161 5.21 23.04 -7.95
CA TYR A 161 5.53 24.34 -7.38
C TYR A 161 5.52 25.42 -8.46
N PHE A 162 4.85 26.54 -8.18
CA PHE A 162 4.83 27.72 -9.02
C PHE A 162 5.25 28.96 -8.23
N SER A 163 6.23 29.66 -8.73
CA SER A 163 6.59 30.99 -8.22
C SER A 163 6.80 31.95 -9.37
N ALA A 164 6.18 33.12 -9.29
CA ALA A 164 6.33 34.18 -10.29
C ALA A 164 7.81 34.60 -10.48
N ASN A 165 8.63 34.46 -9.44
CA ASN A 165 10.05 34.86 -9.44
C ASN A 165 11.02 33.70 -9.70
N ASN A 166 10.64 32.45 -9.38
CA ASN A 166 11.52 31.29 -9.39
C ASN A 166 11.19 30.23 -10.44
N GLY A 167 10.10 30.41 -11.20
CA GLY A 167 9.74 29.50 -12.28
C GLY A 167 8.68 28.45 -11.92
N LYS A 168 8.54 27.45 -12.77
CA LYS A 168 7.51 26.42 -12.74
C LYS A 168 8.18 25.07 -12.58
N TYR A 169 7.82 24.33 -11.55
CA TYR A 169 8.37 23.01 -11.30
C TYR A 169 7.23 22.00 -11.16
N ALA A 170 7.26 20.94 -11.96
CA ALA A 170 6.36 19.81 -11.82
C ALA A 170 6.76 18.95 -10.63
N GLY A 171 5.80 18.42 -9.93
CA GLY A 171 6.04 17.39 -8.91
C GLY A 171 6.45 16.06 -9.54
N GLY A 172 7.23 15.27 -8.83
CA GLY A 172 7.69 13.95 -9.28
C GLY A 172 6.62 12.88 -9.14
N ASN A 173 6.75 11.81 -9.93
CA ASN A 173 5.90 10.61 -9.81
C ASN A 173 6.26 9.82 -8.54
N GLY A 174 5.28 9.19 -7.92
CA GLY A 174 5.50 8.25 -6.84
C GLY A 174 5.98 6.90 -7.34
N GLY A 175 7.23 6.51 -7.06
CA GLY A 175 7.83 5.25 -7.53
C GLY A 175 7.64 4.98 -9.03
N THR A 176 8.03 3.81 -9.49
CA THR A 176 7.81 3.44 -10.91
C THR A 176 6.36 3.10 -11.24
N ASP A 177 5.56 2.77 -10.23
CA ASP A 177 4.17 2.32 -10.32
C ASP A 177 3.22 3.19 -9.48
N GLY A 178 3.70 4.31 -8.95
CA GLY A 178 2.94 5.21 -8.11
C GLY A 178 2.15 6.28 -8.87
N GLY A 179 1.61 7.22 -8.12
CA GLY A 179 0.86 8.34 -8.65
C GLY A 179 1.70 9.26 -9.55
N SER A 180 1.06 9.87 -10.54
CA SER A 180 1.71 10.88 -11.40
C SER A 180 1.90 12.20 -10.67
N GLY A 181 3.06 12.84 -10.88
CA GLY A 181 3.39 14.13 -10.29
C GLY A 181 2.44 15.25 -10.69
N GLY A 182 2.29 16.22 -9.79
CA GLY A 182 1.51 17.45 -10.06
C GLY A 182 2.18 18.32 -11.11
N GLY A 183 1.39 18.92 -11.99
CA GLY A 183 1.88 19.95 -12.92
C GLY A 183 2.11 21.27 -12.22
N ALA A 184 3.03 22.11 -12.74
CA ALA A 184 3.18 23.50 -12.39
C ALA A 184 2.84 24.36 -13.59
N THR A 185 1.77 25.18 -13.51
CA THR A 185 1.36 26.03 -14.62
C THR A 185 0.81 27.36 -14.15
N GLU A 186 1.15 28.44 -14.91
CA GLU A 186 0.46 29.71 -14.81
C GLU A 186 -0.81 29.64 -15.66
N GLY A 187 -1.96 29.68 -15.03
CA GLY A 187 -3.24 29.83 -15.73
C GLY A 187 -3.83 28.58 -16.43
N SER A 188 -3.32 27.37 -16.20
CA SER A 188 -3.91 26.15 -16.75
C SER A 188 -4.20 25.11 -15.67
N PRO A 189 -5.42 24.51 -15.65
CA PRO A 189 -5.86 23.57 -14.62
C PRO A 189 -5.33 22.14 -14.79
N ASN A 190 -4.40 21.87 -15.69
CA ASN A 190 -3.95 20.54 -15.98
C ASN A 190 -2.87 20.08 -14.99
N GLY A 191 -3.30 19.53 -13.87
CA GLY A 191 -2.44 18.81 -12.94
C GLY A 191 -2.04 17.42 -13.41
N GLY A 192 -1.07 16.83 -12.74
CA GLY A 192 -0.66 15.46 -12.99
C GLY A 192 -1.83 14.49 -12.87
N THR A 193 -1.91 13.56 -13.80
CA THR A 193 -2.94 12.50 -13.84
C THR A 193 -2.66 11.40 -12.83
N GLY A 194 -3.71 10.76 -12.35
CA GLY A 194 -3.70 9.80 -11.26
C GLY A 194 -2.80 8.60 -11.36
N GLY A 195 -2.40 8.12 -10.19
CA GLY A 195 -1.60 6.92 -10.04
C GLY A 195 -2.29 5.67 -10.59
N VAL A 196 -1.52 4.84 -11.28
CA VAL A 196 -2.03 3.63 -11.93
C VAL A 196 -2.45 2.57 -10.90
N TYR A 197 -1.85 2.55 -9.72
CA TYR A 197 -2.05 1.50 -8.70
C TYR A 197 -2.46 2.04 -7.32
N GLY A 198 -3.27 3.08 -7.30
CA GLY A 198 -3.89 3.56 -6.07
C GLY A 198 -3.09 4.57 -5.24
N GLY A 199 -1.91 4.98 -5.69
CA GLY A 199 -1.20 6.13 -5.11
C GLY A 199 -1.95 7.44 -5.37
N GLY A 200 -1.93 8.37 -4.41
CA GLY A 200 -2.57 9.67 -4.55
C GLY A 200 -1.84 10.57 -5.54
N ASN A 201 -2.60 11.39 -6.28
CA ASN A 201 -2.07 12.36 -7.24
C ASN A 201 -1.48 13.56 -6.53
N GLY A 202 -0.42 14.13 -7.10
CA GLY A 202 0.10 15.42 -6.68
C GLY A 202 -0.84 16.57 -7.05
N GLY A 203 -0.93 17.58 -6.18
CA GLY A 203 -1.62 18.83 -6.44
C GLY A 203 -0.88 19.71 -7.45
N ILE A 204 -1.61 20.60 -8.11
CA ILE A 204 -1.08 21.53 -9.09
C ILE A 204 -0.42 22.72 -8.36
N GLY A 205 0.77 23.13 -8.79
CA GLY A 205 1.35 24.42 -8.41
C GLY A 205 0.74 25.54 -9.29
N SER A 206 -0.23 26.28 -8.78
CA SER A 206 -0.91 27.33 -9.52
C SER A 206 -1.27 28.51 -8.62
N SER A 207 -1.15 29.74 -9.15
CA SER A 207 -1.59 30.95 -8.46
C SER A 207 -3.12 31.11 -8.41
N TYR A 208 -3.90 30.26 -9.08
CA TYR A 208 -5.36 30.46 -9.27
C TYR A 208 -6.22 29.22 -8.98
N GLY A 209 -5.68 28.10 -8.48
CA GLY A 209 -6.45 26.87 -8.43
C GLY A 209 -6.29 26.02 -7.17
N GLN A 210 -7.01 24.92 -7.14
CA GLN A 210 -6.89 23.93 -6.09
C GLN A 210 -5.56 23.20 -6.21
N ASN A 211 -4.71 23.39 -5.23
CA ASN A 211 -3.36 22.82 -5.18
C ASN A 211 -3.30 21.56 -4.33
N SER A 212 -4.46 20.97 -4.00
CA SER A 212 -4.53 19.81 -3.11
C SER A 212 -4.05 18.52 -3.78
N GLY A 213 -3.28 17.71 -3.05
CA GLY A 213 -3.01 16.33 -3.39
C GLY A 213 -4.25 15.46 -3.18
N SER A 214 -4.37 14.36 -3.92
CA SER A 214 -5.47 13.43 -3.74
C SER A 214 -5.13 12.30 -2.76
N ASN A 215 -6.17 11.74 -2.15
CA ASN A 215 -6.02 10.57 -1.30
C ASN A 215 -5.61 9.34 -2.11
N ALA A 216 -4.85 8.46 -1.48
CA ALA A 216 -4.63 7.12 -1.98
C ALA A 216 -5.94 6.33 -1.99
N THR A 217 -6.05 5.33 -2.87
CA THR A 217 -7.28 4.57 -3.10
C THR A 217 -7.12 3.07 -2.91
N TYR A 218 -5.91 2.59 -2.61
CA TYR A 218 -5.67 1.16 -2.45
C TYR A 218 -4.70 0.85 -1.30
N TYR A 219 -4.76 -0.39 -0.80
CA TYR A 219 -4.07 -0.82 0.43
C TYR A 219 -2.58 -0.49 0.44
N GLY A 220 -2.17 0.17 1.52
CA GLY A 220 -0.80 0.59 1.75
C GLY A 220 -0.30 1.71 0.85
N SER A 221 -1.12 2.27 -0.04
CA SER A 221 -0.66 3.32 -0.97
C SER A 221 -0.54 4.68 -0.31
N GLY A 222 0.45 5.46 -0.72
CA GLY A 222 0.71 6.80 -0.22
C GLY A 222 -0.16 7.88 -0.85
N GLY A 223 -0.50 8.92 -0.10
CA GLY A 223 -1.26 10.09 -0.56
C GLY A 223 -0.42 11.06 -1.38
N GLY A 224 -1.06 11.85 -2.23
CA GLY A 224 -0.39 12.89 -3.01
C GLY A 224 0.00 14.12 -2.17
N GLY A 225 1.13 14.73 -2.49
CA GLY A 225 1.53 16.03 -1.93
C GLY A 225 0.75 17.19 -2.52
N TYR A 226 0.48 18.22 -1.74
CA TYR A 226 -0.12 19.43 -2.31
C TYR A 226 0.92 20.29 -3.07
N GLY A 227 0.46 20.97 -4.10
CA GLY A 227 1.25 21.96 -4.81
C GLY A 227 1.19 23.34 -4.13
N ASP A 228 2.20 24.16 -4.34
CA ASP A 228 2.27 25.53 -3.86
C ASP A 228 2.35 26.53 -5.04
N GLY A 229 1.76 27.71 -4.86
CA GLY A 229 1.79 28.77 -5.86
C GLY A 229 1.40 30.13 -5.29
N ASN A 230 2.34 31.08 -5.26
CA ASN A 230 2.12 32.48 -4.86
C ASN A 230 1.25 32.68 -3.59
N GLY A 231 1.49 31.86 -2.56
CA GLY A 231 0.75 31.93 -1.30
C GLY A 231 -0.60 31.22 -1.29
N VAL A 232 -0.96 30.50 -2.35
CA VAL A 232 -2.13 29.61 -2.38
C VAL A 232 -1.68 28.19 -2.01
N THR A 233 -2.09 27.73 -0.84
CA THR A 233 -1.76 26.40 -0.33
C THR A 233 -2.92 25.45 -0.50
N GLY A 234 -2.62 24.19 -0.90
CA GLY A 234 -3.58 23.09 -0.94
C GLY A 234 -3.57 22.26 0.34
N SER A 235 -4.31 21.18 0.34
CA SER A 235 -4.28 20.16 1.39
C SER A 235 -3.56 18.89 0.91
N ASN A 236 -2.97 18.18 1.84
CA ASN A 236 -2.33 16.88 1.58
C ASN A 236 -3.36 15.82 1.27
N GLY A 237 -3.01 14.90 0.39
CA GLY A 237 -3.72 13.64 0.24
C GLY A 237 -3.36 12.67 1.37
N SER A 238 -4.33 11.92 1.84
CA SER A 238 -4.12 10.87 2.84
C SER A 238 -3.61 9.58 2.19
N GLY A 239 -2.71 8.88 2.87
CA GLY A 239 -2.39 7.49 2.55
C GLY A 239 -3.59 6.58 2.81
N TYR A 240 -3.55 5.37 2.27
CA TYR A 240 -4.59 4.38 2.50
C TYR A 240 -4.18 3.39 3.59
N GLN A 241 -5.16 2.78 4.25
CA GLN A 241 -4.93 1.79 5.30
C GLN A 241 -4.13 0.58 4.80
N GLY A 242 -3.55 -0.17 5.74
CA GLY A 242 -2.98 -1.48 5.48
C GLY A 242 -4.02 -2.58 5.30
N ILE A 243 -3.53 -3.78 5.04
CA ILE A 243 -4.32 -5.02 5.01
C ILE A 243 -3.42 -6.18 5.42
N VAL A 244 -3.99 -7.22 5.98
CA VAL A 244 -3.26 -8.45 6.31
C VAL A 244 -3.93 -9.61 5.59
N TYR A 245 -3.14 -10.42 4.92
CA TYR A 245 -3.59 -11.67 4.32
C TYR A 245 -2.96 -12.86 5.04
N ALA A 246 -3.72 -13.94 5.14
CA ALA A 246 -3.18 -15.24 5.55
C ALA A 246 -3.64 -16.29 4.55
N ARG A 247 -2.72 -17.16 4.09
CA ARG A 247 -3.05 -18.32 3.27
C ARG A 247 -2.60 -19.59 3.96
N ILE A 248 -3.50 -20.56 4.05
CA ILE A 248 -3.26 -21.86 4.70
C ILE A 248 -3.14 -22.91 3.60
N PRO A 249 -1.97 -23.56 3.44
CA PRO A 249 -1.77 -24.53 2.36
C PRO A 249 -2.64 -25.78 2.56
N VAL A 250 -3.21 -26.27 1.46
CA VAL A 250 -3.87 -27.57 1.41
C VAL A 250 -2.81 -28.61 1.15
N ILE A 251 -2.60 -29.46 2.14
CA ILE A 251 -1.70 -30.61 1.99
C ILE A 251 -2.46 -31.68 1.20
N GLN A 252 -1.98 -32.00 0.00
CA GLN A 252 -2.50 -33.11 -0.81
C GLN A 252 -1.90 -34.45 -0.36
#